data_2d1c5021a81e6b7b3eb70d16d6eb710f
#
_entry.id   2d1c5021a81e6b7b3eb70d16d6eb710f
#
_cell.length_a   1.000
_cell.length_b   1.000
_cell.length_c   1.000
_cell.angle_alpha   90.00
_cell.angle_beta   90.00
_cell.angle_gamma   90.00
#
_symmetry.space_group_name_H-M   'P 1'
#
loop_
_entity.id
_entity.type
_entity.pdbx_description
1 polymer ?
#
loop_
_entity_poly.entity_id
_entity_poly.type
_entity_poly.pdbx_seq_one_letter_code
_entity_poly.pdbx_strand_id
1 'polypeptide(L)' 'LAVSGRDLLAAGAKTGKELGETLEKLLCIVMEEPQMNQRDRLLAYFREHLKA' A
#
# COMPACT_ATOMS: atom_id res chain seq x y z
N LEU A 1 0.69 -7.74 -6.53
CA LEU A 1 0.15 -6.81 -5.55
C LEU A 1 -1.18 -6.24 -6.05
N ALA A 2 -2.21 -6.28 -5.22
CA ALA A 2 -3.56 -5.88 -5.62
C ALA A 2 -3.72 -4.36 -5.76
N VAL A 3 -2.80 -3.56 -5.24
CA VAL A 3 -2.80 -2.11 -5.41
C VAL A 3 -1.59 -1.68 -6.21
N SER A 4 -1.72 -0.55 -6.89
CA SER A 4 -0.62 0.04 -7.64
C SER A 4 -0.29 1.41 -7.04
N GLY A 5 0.79 2.03 -7.54
CA GLY A 5 1.12 3.39 -7.12
C GLY A 5 -0.02 4.37 -7.37
N ARG A 6 -0.73 4.19 -8.48
CA ARG A 6 -1.87 5.05 -8.80
C ARG A 6 -2.98 4.94 -7.77
N ASP A 7 -3.27 3.72 -7.29
CA ASP A 7 -4.26 3.52 -6.24
C ASP A 7 -3.86 4.22 -4.95
N LEU A 8 -2.58 4.14 -4.60
CA LEU A 8 -2.07 4.79 -3.39
C LEU A 8 -2.13 6.31 -3.52
N LEU A 9 -1.80 6.85 -4.69
CA LEU A 9 -1.90 8.29 -4.90
C LEU A 9 -3.34 8.78 -4.74
N ALA A 10 -4.30 8.02 -5.26
CA ALA A 10 -5.72 8.35 -5.11
C ALA A 10 -6.14 8.29 -3.63
N ALA A 11 -5.49 7.46 -2.83
CA ALA A 11 -5.78 7.35 -1.40
C ALA A 11 -5.04 8.38 -0.55
N GLY A 12 -4.20 9.22 -1.16
CA GLY A 12 -3.52 10.29 -0.46
C GLY A 12 -2.03 10.09 -0.25
N ALA A 13 -1.42 9.10 -0.89
CA ALA A 13 0.02 8.89 -0.79
C ALA A 13 0.79 9.99 -1.51
N LYS A 14 1.99 10.28 -1.03
CA LYS A 14 2.87 11.25 -1.67
C LYS A 14 3.64 10.58 -2.81
N THR A 15 3.96 11.37 -3.83
CA THR A 15 4.73 10.87 -4.97
C THR A 15 6.22 10.74 -4.62
N GLY A 16 6.96 10.04 -5.48
CA GLY A 16 8.40 9.94 -5.39
C GLY A 16 8.84 8.79 -4.51
N LYS A 17 9.91 9.03 -3.74
CA LYS A 17 10.53 8.00 -2.93
C LYS A 17 9.56 7.36 -1.92
N GLU A 18 8.72 8.17 -1.32
CA GLU A 18 7.77 7.67 -0.33
C GLU A 18 6.78 6.68 -0.93
N LEU A 19 6.38 6.90 -2.18
CA LEU A 19 5.48 5.98 -2.86
C LEU A 19 6.13 4.62 -3.04
N GLY A 20 7.39 4.59 -3.47
CA GLY A 20 8.13 3.35 -3.62
C GLY A 20 8.28 2.61 -2.30
N GLU A 21 8.59 3.32 -1.23
CA GLU A 21 8.72 2.72 0.09
C GLU A 21 7.39 2.14 0.58
N THR A 22 6.30 2.84 0.33
CA THR A 22 4.98 2.36 0.70
C THR A 22 4.64 1.07 -0.04
N LEU A 23 4.91 1.02 -1.34
CA LEU A 23 4.67 -0.19 -2.13
C LEU A 23 5.50 -1.36 -1.62
N GLU A 24 6.76 -1.13 -1.24
CA GLU A 24 7.60 -2.18 -0.68
C GLU A 24 7.04 -2.71 0.64
N LYS A 25 6.57 -1.83 1.50
CA LYS A 25 5.98 -2.25 2.77
C LYS A 25 4.74 -3.11 2.54
N LEU A 26 3.88 -2.70 1.62
CA LEU A 26 2.69 -3.48 1.30
C LEU A 26 3.06 -4.83 0.68
N LEU A 27 4.07 -4.86 -0.15
CA LEU A 27 4.55 -6.11 -0.73
C LEU A 27 5.04 -7.07 0.35
N CYS A 28 5.80 -6.57 1.31
CA CYS A 28 6.27 -7.39 2.43
C CYS A 28 5.10 -7.98 3.21
N ILE A 29 4.05 -7.19 3.45
CA ILE A 29 2.87 -7.67 4.15
C ILE A 29 2.21 -8.81 3.38
N VAL A 30 2.08 -8.66 2.08
CA VAL A 30 1.48 -9.69 1.23
C VAL A 30 2.33 -10.96 1.22
N MET A 31 3.65 -10.83 1.27
CA MET A 31 4.54 -11.99 1.29
C MET A 31 4.37 -12.79 2.58
N GLU A 32 4.14 -12.13 3.69
CA GLU A 32 3.90 -12.81 4.97
C GLU A 32 2.47 -13.29 5.12
N GLU A 33 1.51 -12.51 4.63
CA GLU A 33 0.09 -12.82 4.73
C GLU A 33 -0.58 -12.64 3.38
N PRO A 34 -0.58 -13.69 2.54
CA PRO A 34 -1.16 -13.57 1.19
C PRO A 34 -2.62 -13.16 1.15
N GLN A 35 -3.38 -13.42 2.21
CA GLN A 35 -4.76 -13.00 2.28
C GLN A 35 -4.91 -11.47 2.31
N MET A 36 -3.84 -10.75 2.63
CA MET A 36 -3.84 -9.29 2.60
C MET A 36 -3.75 -8.74 1.17
N ASN A 37 -3.48 -9.57 0.19
CA ASN A 37 -3.37 -9.13 -1.20
C ASN A 37 -4.75 -8.85 -1.81
N GLN A 38 -5.46 -7.90 -1.22
CA GLN A 38 -6.75 -7.43 -1.70
C GLN A 38 -6.72 -5.91 -1.65
N ARG A 39 -7.22 -5.28 -2.71
CA ARG A 39 -7.16 -3.84 -2.84
C ARG A 39 -7.74 -3.12 -1.61
N ASP A 40 -8.91 -3.54 -1.18
CA ASP A 40 -9.57 -2.90 -0.04
C ASP A 40 -8.76 -3.04 1.24
N ARG A 41 -8.21 -4.21 1.48
CA ARG A 41 -7.41 -4.47 2.68
C ARG A 41 -6.11 -3.68 2.67
N LEU A 42 -5.44 -3.64 1.55
CA LEU A 42 -4.18 -2.90 1.44
C LEU A 42 -4.41 -1.39 1.57
N LEU A 43 -5.45 -0.87 0.97
CA LEU A 43 -5.77 0.55 1.09
C LEU A 43 -6.17 0.91 2.53
N ALA A 44 -6.92 0.06 3.21
CA ALA A 44 -7.26 0.29 4.61
C ALA A 44 -6.01 0.29 5.49
N TYR A 45 -5.11 -0.65 5.27
CA TYR A 45 -3.84 -0.70 6.00
C TYR A 45 -3.03 0.58 5.76
N PHE A 46 -2.94 1.01 4.51
CA PHE A 46 -2.22 2.22 4.18
C PHE A 46 -2.81 3.44 4.92
N ARG A 47 -4.12 3.58 4.91
CA ARG A 47 -4.77 4.71 5.57
C ARG A 47 -4.55 4.72 7.07
N GLU A 48 -4.55 3.56 7.70
CA GLU A 48 -4.43 3.45 9.15
C GLU A 48 -3.00 3.53 9.65
N HIS A 49 -2.05 3.01 8.89
CA HIS A 49 -0.70 2.81 9.39
C HIS A 49 0.39 3.55 8.61
N LEU A 50 0.20 3.80 7.34
CA LEU A 50 1.24 4.34 6.48
C LEU A 50 1.01 5.78 6.04
N LYS A 51 -0.22 6.23 6.04
CA LYS A 51 -0.53 7.60 5.68
C LYS A 51 -0.17 8.55 6.81
N ALA A 52 0.67 9.51 6.51
CA ALA A 52 1.07 10.50 7.50
C ALA A 52 -0.02 11.53 7.76
#